data_7cc64464b891158835c7f2d7dafe503d
#
_entry.id   7cc64464b891158835c7f2d7dafe503d
#
_cell.length_a   1.000
_cell.length_b   1.000
_cell.length_c   1.000
_cell.angle_alpha   90.00
_cell.angle_beta   90.00
_cell.angle_gamma   90.00
#
_symmetry.space_group_name_H-M   'P 1'
#
loop_
_entity.id
_entity.type
_entity.pdbx_description
1 polymer ?
#
loop_
_entity_poly.entity_id
_entity_poly.type
_entity_poly.pdbx_seq_one_letter_code
_entity_poly.pdbx_strand_id
1 'polypeptide(L)'
;SMAARGPWIITTKGAVLHDNGGYGMLGFGHVPEPIIAAMTKPQVMANVMTPSFAQLKLSNALAREIGQTHEGGCPFSHFVAMNSGSESVSVATRIADVNAKILTDEGGRHAGKSVKKMSLSGGFHGRTGRPAMFSDSCRGSYDKYLASFRTEELLTVEPNDIGDLETHFTKADEDGYFIEALFIEPVMGEGNPGVAITPEFYIAARELTKKHGSVLLVDSIQAGLRSTGYLSVIDYPGFQNLEAPDMETYSKALNAGQYPLSILAMTPGASELYRKGIYGNTMTANPRAMDIGTAVLDMVTPEIRKNIVERGKEFVEKLKALSVELEGAITNVEGTGLLFSCELDPHFKAYGTDSLEEFMRMKGIGVVHGGENSLRFTPHFQVTSEEVDLIINQVRNAVLTGPQAG
;
A
#
# COMPACT_ATOMS: atom_id res chain seq x y z
N SER A 1 -12.78 2.35 22.08
CA SER A 1 -12.30 1.00 22.45
C SER A 1 -11.79 1.01 23.88
N MET A 2 -11.92 -0.11 24.58
CA MET A 2 -11.44 -0.28 25.96
C MET A 2 -10.25 -1.24 26.00
N ALA A 3 -10.30 -2.33 25.25
CA ALA A 3 -9.27 -3.34 25.13
C ALA A 3 -9.32 -4.00 23.74
N ALA A 4 -8.21 -4.62 23.36
CA ALA A 4 -8.16 -5.40 22.12
C ALA A 4 -7.09 -6.51 22.22
N ARG A 5 -7.31 -7.64 21.54
CA ARG A 5 -6.34 -8.72 21.39
C ARG A 5 -6.63 -9.53 20.13
N GLY A 6 -5.58 -9.90 19.38
CA GLY A 6 -5.78 -10.57 18.09
C GLY A 6 -6.69 -9.73 17.19
N PRO A 7 -7.68 -10.31 16.52
CA PRO A 7 -8.62 -9.55 15.69
C PRO A 7 -9.75 -8.88 16.49
N TRP A 8 -9.81 -9.03 17.82
CA TRP A 8 -10.96 -8.63 18.62
C TRP A 8 -10.76 -7.32 19.37
N ILE A 9 -11.76 -6.45 19.29
CA ILE A 9 -11.86 -5.18 20.04
C ILE A 9 -13.02 -5.26 21.00
N ILE A 10 -12.82 -4.78 22.24
CA ILE A 10 -13.88 -4.60 23.24
C ILE A 10 -14.13 -3.10 23.41
N THR A 11 -15.36 -2.67 23.24
CA THR A 11 -15.77 -1.28 23.44
C THR A 11 -16.00 -0.96 24.91
N THR A 12 -16.06 0.33 25.24
CA THR A 12 -16.39 0.80 26.60
C THR A 12 -17.79 0.40 27.05
N LYS A 13 -18.66 -0.04 26.14
CA LYS A 13 -19.99 -0.55 26.42
C LYS A 13 -20.07 -2.09 26.46
N GLY A 14 -18.93 -2.77 26.38
CA GLY A 14 -18.84 -4.23 26.43
C GLY A 14 -19.15 -4.94 25.09
N ALA A 15 -19.42 -4.23 24.01
CA ALA A 15 -19.58 -4.85 22.71
C ALA A 15 -18.23 -5.36 22.17
N VAL A 16 -18.25 -6.53 21.50
CA VAL A 16 -17.09 -7.17 20.90
C VAL A 16 -17.18 -7.04 19.38
N LEU A 17 -16.08 -6.61 18.75
CA LEU A 17 -15.98 -6.46 17.30
C LEU A 17 -14.79 -7.27 16.78
N HIS A 18 -14.99 -7.94 15.65
CA HIS A 18 -13.91 -8.51 14.85
C HIS A 18 -13.40 -7.43 13.88
N ASP A 19 -12.11 -7.11 13.92
CA ASP A 19 -11.53 -5.99 13.19
C ASP A 19 -10.96 -6.44 11.83
N ASN A 20 -11.59 -5.98 10.75
CA ASN A 20 -11.11 -6.16 9.37
C ASN A 20 -10.84 -4.80 8.70
N GLY A 21 -10.85 -3.72 9.49
CA GLY A 21 -10.86 -2.35 9.00
C GLY A 21 -9.63 -1.52 9.36
N GLY A 22 -8.51 -2.14 9.72
CA GLY A 22 -7.30 -1.44 10.15
C GLY A 22 -6.44 -0.86 9.01
N TYR A 23 -6.98 -0.61 7.84
CA TYR A 23 -6.26 -0.14 6.64
C TYR A 23 -5.03 -0.98 6.28
N GLY A 24 -5.01 -2.26 6.66
CA GLY A 24 -3.91 -3.18 6.40
C GLY A 24 -2.76 -3.16 7.41
N MET A 25 -2.84 -2.36 8.47
CA MET A 25 -1.76 -2.30 9.48
C MET A 25 -1.69 -3.54 10.37
N LEU A 26 -2.84 -4.10 10.73
CA LEU A 26 -2.95 -5.10 11.80
C LEU A 26 -2.75 -6.54 11.27
N GLY A 27 -1.65 -6.79 10.55
CA GLY A 27 -1.35 -8.13 10.06
C GLY A 27 -1.28 -9.20 11.15
N PHE A 28 -0.75 -8.86 12.32
CA PHE A 28 -0.69 -9.74 13.48
C PHE A 28 -1.74 -9.40 14.56
N GLY A 29 -2.77 -8.61 14.19
CA GLY A 29 -3.83 -8.21 15.10
C GLY A 29 -3.37 -7.21 16.17
N HIS A 30 -4.23 -7.02 17.18
CA HIS A 30 -3.96 -6.17 18.33
C HIS A 30 -3.03 -6.88 19.33
N VAL A 31 -2.11 -6.13 19.92
CA VAL A 31 -1.21 -6.60 21.00
C VAL A 31 -0.48 -7.92 20.67
N PRO A 32 0.25 -8.02 19.56
CA PRO A 32 1.05 -9.20 19.26
C PRO A 32 2.25 -9.28 20.21
N GLU A 33 2.29 -10.29 21.07
CA GLU A 33 3.24 -10.38 22.19
C GLU A 33 4.73 -10.27 21.77
N PRO A 34 5.22 -10.93 20.68
CA PRO A 34 6.63 -10.78 20.28
C PRO A 34 6.99 -9.35 19.86
N ILE A 35 6.06 -8.64 19.24
CA ILE A 35 6.27 -7.26 18.78
C ILE A 35 6.22 -6.30 19.98
N ILE A 36 5.28 -6.50 20.92
CA ILE A 36 5.24 -5.73 22.17
C ILE A 36 6.53 -5.96 22.98
N ALA A 37 7.02 -7.19 23.05
CA ALA A 37 8.30 -7.49 23.71
C ALA A 37 9.49 -6.77 23.04
N ALA A 38 9.52 -6.68 21.70
CA ALA A 38 10.52 -5.91 20.98
C ALA A 38 10.43 -4.41 21.31
N MET A 39 9.23 -3.89 21.44
CA MET A 39 8.97 -2.48 21.75
C MET A 39 9.42 -2.07 23.15
N THR A 40 9.45 -2.99 24.11
CA THR A 40 9.84 -2.72 25.51
C THR A 40 11.32 -2.90 25.81
N LYS A 41 12.11 -3.37 24.85
CA LYS A 41 13.58 -3.53 25.03
C LYS A 41 14.25 -2.19 25.30
N PRO A 42 15.27 -2.15 26.18
CA PRO A 42 16.13 -0.99 26.34
C PRO A 42 16.79 -0.62 25.00
N GLN A 43 16.76 0.65 24.64
CA GLN A 43 17.31 1.17 23.41
C GLN A 43 18.22 2.37 23.67
N VAL A 44 19.30 2.49 22.91
CA VAL A 44 20.00 3.75 22.76
C VAL A 44 19.18 4.60 21.78
N MET A 45 18.45 5.58 22.29
CA MET A 45 17.58 6.44 21.50
C MET A 45 18.42 7.42 20.68
N ALA A 46 19.09 6.85 19.68
CA ALA A 46 19.85 7.61 18.70
C ALA A 46 18.90 8.27 17.67
N ASN A 47 19.34 9.38 17.14
CA ASN A 47 18.67 10.02 15.99
C ASN A 47 19.30 9.53 14.67
N VAL A 48 18.81 10.06 13.57
CA VAL A 48 19.31 9.73 12.21
C VAL A 48 20.84 9.90 12.03
N MET A 49 21.48 10.70 12.88
CA MET A 49 22.94 10.95 12.84
C MET A 49 23.75 9.86 13.55
N THR A 50 23.13 8.97 14.28
CA THR A 50 23.83 7.97 15.10
C THR A 50 23.43 6.57 14.68
N PRO A 51 24.33 5.79 14.05
CA PRO A 51 24.08 4.39 13.69
C PRO A 51 23.70 3.55 14.91
N SER A 52 22.74 2.64 14.76
CA SER A 52 22.30 1.75 15.83
C SER A 52 22.33 0.27 15.40
N PHE A 53 22.43 -0.64 16.37
CA PHE A 53 22.29 -2.08 16.09
C PHE A 53 20.90 -2.44 15.57
N ALA A 54 19.85 -1.70 15.96
CA ALA A 54 18.51 -1.89 15.43
C ALA A 54 18.45 -1.60 13.91
N GLN A 55 19.18 -0.59 13.44
CA GLN A 55 19.29 -0.29 12.02
C GLN A 55 19.97 -1.44 11.24
N LEU A 56 21.07 -1.95 11.76
CA LEU A 56 21.79 -3.09 11.16
C LEU A 56 20.90 -4.33 11.10
N LYS A 57 20.20 -4.66 12.18
CA LYS A 57 19.28 -5.80 12.24
C LYS A 57 18.15 -5.68 11.24
N LEU A 58 17.51 -4.51 11.17
CA LEU A 58 16.43 -4.29 10.22
C LEU A 58 16.92 -4.35 8.77
N SER A 59 18.06 -3.74 8.45
CA SER A 59 18.65 -3.81 7.11
C SER A 59 18.94 -5.26 6.69
N ASN A 60 19.48 -6.08 7.59
CA ASN A 60 19.71 -7.49 7.34
C ASN A 60 18.40 -8.28 7.18
N ALA A 61 17.38 -7.96 7.99
CA ALA A 61 16.07 -8.60 7.90
C ALA A 61 15.38 -8.26 6.57
N LEU A 62 15.44 -7.00 6.13
CA LEU A 62 14.92 -6.56 4.83
C LEU A 62 15.65 -7.22 3.67
N ALA A 63 16.99 -7.27 3.70
CA ALA A 63 17.79 -7.92 2.66
C ALA A 63 17.54 -9.45 2.59
N ARG A 64 17.15 -10.09 3.69
CA ARG A 64 16.75 -11.50 3.73
C ARG A 64 15.30 -11.69 3.21
N GLU A 65 14.41 -10.78 3.54
CA GLU A 65 12.99 -10.85 3.15
C GLU A 65 12.79 -10.51 1.68
N ILE A 66 13.41 -9.43 1.21
CA ILE A 66 13.24 -8.93 -0.14
C ILE A 66 14.13 -9.71 -1.10
N GLY A 67 13.55 -10.25 -2.15
CA GLY A 67 14.27 -11.01 -3.18
C GLY A 67 14.52 -12.46 -2.79
N GLN A 68 13.80 -13.01 -1.79
CA GLN A 68 13.99 -14.41 -1.40
C GLN A 68 13.55 -15.41 -2.46
N THR A 69 12.68 -15.01 -3.38
CA THR A 69 12.27 -15.80 -4.56
C THR A 69 12.81 -15.23 -5.87
N HIS A 70 13.43 -14.05 -5.84
CA HIS A 70 13.99 -13.39 -7.01
C HIS A 70 15.37 -13.97 -7.34
N GLU A 71 15.64 -14.25 -8.62
CA GLU A 71 16.85 -14.92 -9.07
C GLU A 71 18.14 -14.19 -8.67
N GLY A 72 18.12 -12.87 -8.66
CA GLY A 72 19.26 -12.02 -8.25
C GLY A 72 19.34 -11.72 -6.75
N GLY A 73 18.43 -12.24 -5.91
CA GLY A 73 18.28 -11.84 -4.52
C GLY A 73 17.78 -10.41 -4.35
N CYS A 74 18.12 -9.75 -3.24
CA CYS A 74 17.69 -8.38 -2.95
C CYS A 74 18.36 -7.37 -3.90
N PRO A 75 17.59 -6.64 -4.73
CA PRO A 75 18.15 -5.66 -5.68
C PRO A 75 18.41 -4.29 -5.04
N PHE A 76 17.91 -4.07 -3.82
CA PHE A 76 18.05 -2.79 -3.13
C PHE A 76 19.30 -2.75 -2.28
N SER A 77 20.08 -1.70 -2.45
CA SER A 77 21.34 -1.47 -1.72
C SER A 77 21.17 -0.55 -0.51
N HIS A 78 20.09 0.22 -0.46
CA HIS A 78 19.86 1.21 0.59
C HIS A 78 18.43 1.14 1.11
N PHE A 79 18.30 1.24 2.43
CA PHE A 79 17.03 1.30 3.15
C PHE A 79 16.99 2.55 4.03
N VAL A 80 16.00 3.40 3.83
CA VAL A 80 15.80 4.62 4.63
C VAL A 80 14.57 4.43 5.51
N ALA A 81 14.78 4.45 6.83
CA ALA A 81 13.71 4.31 7.81
C ALA A 81 13.08 5.66 8.14
N MET A 82 11.76 5.76 7.95
CA MET A 82 10.92 6.93 8.20
C MET A 82 9.80 6.56 9.18
N ASN A 83 8.94 7.53 9.56
CA ASN A 83 7.87 7.29 10.53
C ASN A 83 6.54 6.86 9.90
N SER A 84 6.26 7.28 8.67
CA SER A 84 5.00 6.96 7.99
C SER A 84 5.20 6.69 6.50
N GLY A 85 4.24 5.98 5.89
CA GLY A 85 4.25 5.74 4.45
C GLY A 85 4.32 7.04 3.63
N SER A 86 3.58 8.07 4.03
CA SER A 86 3.64 9.39 3.36
C SER A 86 5.03 10.03 3.46
N GLU A 87 5.82 9.76 4.51
CA GLU A 87 7.19 10.25 4.59
C GLU A 87 8.13 9.49 3.64
N SER A 88 8.04 8.16 3.57
CA SER A 88 8.86 7.40 2.62
C SER A 88 8.53 7.78 1.17
N VAL A 89 7.26 7.96 0.84
CA VAL A 89 6.85 8.51 -0.47
C VAL A 89 7.36 9.93 -0.66
N SER A 90 7.40 10.78 0.38
CA SER A 90 7.97 12.13 0.28
C SER A 90 9.45 12.11 -0.11
N VAL A 91 10.23 11.20 0.46
CA VAL A 91 11.65 11.02 0.06
C VAL A 91 11.74 10.55 -1.38
N ALA A 92 10.94 9.55 -1.77
CA ALA A 92 10.90 9.04 -3.14
C ALA A 92 10.56 10.14 -4.15
N THR A 93 9.53 10.96 -3.87
CA THR A 93 9.16 12.08 -4.75
C THR A 93 10.24 13.14 -4.84
N ARG A 94 11.04 13.34 -3.78
CA ARG A 94 12.19 14.27 -3.82
C ARG A 94 13.35 13.73 -4.65
N ILE A 95 13.58 12.43 -4.59
CA ILE A 95 14.57 11.76 -5.46
C ILE A 95 14.14 11.87 -6.93
N ALA A 96 12.87 11.63 -7.24
CA ALA A 96 12.33 11.82 -8.58
C ALA A 96 12.46 13.27 -9.06
N ASP A 97 12.23 14.25 -8.20
CA ASP A 97 12.38 15.69 -8.48
C ASP A 97 13.85 16.07 -8.75
N VAL A 98 14.80 15.49 -8.01
CA VAL A 98 16.24 15.65 -8.33
C VAL A 98 16.56 15.11 -9.71
N ASN A 99 16.06 13.91 -10.05
CA ASN A 99 16.23 13.35 -11.38
C ASN A 99 15.60 14.23 -12.46
N ALA A 100 14.37 14.69 -12.24
CA ALA A 100 13.69 15.60 -13.16
C ALA A 100 14.48 16.88 -13.38
N LYS A 101 15.02 17.49 -12.33
CA LYS A 101 15.87 18.67 -12.45
C LYS A 101 17.12 18.40 -13.28
N ILE A 102 17.83 17.31 -13.03
CA ILE A 102 19.04 16.93 -13.81
C ILE A 102 18.70 16.77 -15.30
N LEU A 103 17.57 16.16 -15.62
CA LEU A 103 17.19 15.85 -16.98
C LEU A 103 16.57 17.03 -17.74
N THR A 104 15.97 18.00 -17.04
CA THR A 104 15.27 19.15 -17.65
C THR A 104 16.04 20.46 -17.59
N ASP A 105 17.09 20.57 -16.79
CA ASP A 105 18.01 21.69 -16.78
C ASP A 105 18.83 21.75 -18.10
N GLU A 106 19.48 22.87 -18.36
CA GLU A 106 20.35 23.07 -19.54
C GLU A 106 21.39 21.95 -19.66
N GLY A 107 21.49 21.36 -20.83
CA GLY A 107 22.36 20.20 -21.11
C GLY A 107 21.76 18.85 -20.72
N GLY A 108 20.62 18.81 -20.05
CA GLY A 108 19.91 17.57 -19.77
C GLY A 108 19.20 16.99 -20.98
N ARG A 109 18.92 15.70 -20.95
CA ARG A 109 18.26 14.96 -22.04
C ARG A 109 16.89 15.51 -22.44
N HIS A 110 16.18 16.10 -21.48
CA HIS A 110 14.85 16.70 -21.65
C HIS A 110 14.87 18.21 -21.38
N ALA A 111 16.00 18.88 -21.66
CA ALA A 111 16.19 20.29 -21.39
C ALA A 111 15.01 21.17 -21.84
N GLY A 112 14.50 22.00 -20.93
CA GLY A 112 13.42 22.93 -21.19
C GLY A 112 12.00 22.34 -21.20
N LYS A 113 11.84 21.01 -21.09
CA LYS A 113 10.50 20.39 -20.98
C LYS A 113 9.84 20.69 -19.62
N SER A 114 8.52 20.88 -19.62
CA SER A 114 7.74 20.90 -18.38
C SER A 114 7.70 19.52 -17.74
N VAL A 115 7.50 19.47 -16.43
CA VAL A 115 7.52 18.20 -15.66
C VAL A 115 6.10 17.82 -15.26
N LYS A 116 5.71 16.57 -15.53
CA LYS A 116 4.42 16.00 -15.11
C LYS A 116 4.62 14.76 -14.24
N LYS A 117 3.61 14.43 -13.47
CA LYS A 117 3.52 13.29 -12.56
C LYS A 117 2.58 12.25 -13.13
N MET A 118 2.80 10.96 -12.82
CA MET A 118 1.93 9.88 -13.27
C MET A 118 1.69 8.85 -12.16
N SER A 119 0.46 8.39 -12.03
CA SER A 119 0.07 7.26 -11.16
C SER A 119 -1.06 6.45 -11.78
N LEU A 120 -1.44 5.35 -11.13
CA LEU A 120 -2.63 4.60 -11.53
C LEU A 120 -3.90 5.40 -11.22
N SER A 121 -4.92 5.25 -12.06
CA SER A 121 -6.29 5.70 -11.80
C SER A 121 -6.78 5.09 -10.48
N GLY A 122 -7.25 5.93 -9.55
CA GLY A 122 -7.59 5.51 -8.20
C GLY A 122 -6.40 5.23 -7.27
N GLY A 123 -5.16 5.50 -7.68
CA GLY A 123 -3.96 5.28 -6.87
C GLY A 123 -3.92 6.14 -5.60
N PHE A 124 -3.32 5.60 -4.53
CA PHE A 124 -3.16 6.30 -3.25
C PHE A 124 -1.71 6.22 -2.75
N HIS A 125 -1.05 7.36 -2.62
CA HIS A 125 0.37 7.45 -2.26
C HIS A 125 0.64 8.35 -1.05
N GLY A 126 -0.39 8.68 -0.28
CA GLY A 126 -0.32 9.55 0.90
C GLY A 126 -0.95 10.92 0.68
N ARG A 127 -1.09 11.67 1.78
CA ARG A 127 -1.83 12.97 1.82
C ARG A 127 -0.95 14.17 2.15
N THR A 128 0.35 13.98 2.35
CA THR A 128 1.29 15.06 2.72
C THR A 128 1.98 15.60 1.48
N GLY A 129 2.15 16.91 1.39
CA GLY A 129 2.97 17.60 0.36
C GLY A 129 2.94 16.96 -1.03
N ARG A 130 4.11 16.57 -1.53
CA ARG A 130 4.25 15.95 -2.85
C ARG A 130 3.55 14.57 -3.00
N PRO A 131 3.50 13.67 -2.01
CA PRO A 131 2.69 12.44 -2.10
C PRO A 131 1.23 12.67 -2.49
N ALA A 132 0.60 13.74 -1.99
CA ALA A 132 -0.76 14.09 -2.35
C ALA A 132 -0.92 14.38 -3.85
N MET A 133 0.12 14.88 -4.50
CA MET A 133 0.13 15.19 -5.93
C MET A 133 0.12 13.94 -6.83
N PHE A 134 0.42 12.76 -6.27
CA PHE A 134 0.35 11.45 -6.95
C PHE A 134 -0.87 10.64 -6.53
N SER A 135 -1.68 11.11 -5.55
CA SER A 135 -2.83 10.36 -5.01
C SER A 135 -4.12 10.73 -5.73
N ASP A 136 -4.42 10.01 -6.80
CA ASP A 136 -5.61 10.22 -7.62
C ASP A 136 -6.90 9.99 -6.84
N SER A 137 -6.99 8.93 -6.02
CA SER A 137 -8.18 8.60 -5.22
C SER A 137 -8.67 9.72 -4.28
N CYS A 138 -7.79 10.68 -3.95
CA CYS A 138 -8.11 11.84 -3.13
C CYS A 138 -8.31 13.14 -3.93
N ARG A 139 -8.13 13.11 -5.24
CA ARG A 139 -8.07 14.28 -6.12
C ARG A 139 -9.29 15.16 -6.00
N GLY A 140 -10.48 14.58 -6.04
CA GLY A 140 -11.72 15.34 -5.93
C GLY A 140 -11.84 16.19 -4.65
N SER A 141 -11.30 15.69 -3.53
CA SER A 141 -11.25 16.46 -2.28
C SER A 141 -10.20 17.57 -2.32
N TYR A 142 -9.04 17.29 -2.92
CA TYR A 142 -7.97 18.29 -3.02
C TYR A 142 -8.36 19.45 -3.94
N ASP A 143 -8.93 19.18 -5.09
CA ASP A 143 -9.42 20.18 -6.03
C ASP A 143 -10.51 21.04 -5.42
N LYS A 144 -11.38 20.45 -4.59
CA LYS A 144 -12.46 21.15 -3.92
C LYS A 144 -11.99 22.08 -2.80
N TYR A 145 -10.99 21.67 -2.02
CA TYR A 145 -10.66 22.34 -0.76
C TYR A 145 -9.30 23.02 -0.73
N LEU A 146 -8.34 22.65 -1.60
CA LEU A 146 -6.97 23.11 -1.53
C LEU A 146 -6.59 24.06 -2.68
N ALA A 147 -6.29 25.30 -2.37
CA ALA A 147 -5.88 26.29 -3.37
C ALA A 147 -4.60 25.87 -4.14
N SER A 148 -3.71 25.11 -3.51
CA SER A 148 -2.46 24.60 -4.09
C SER A 148 -2.67 23.56 -5.19
N PHE A 149 -3.89 22.98 -5.33
CA PHE A 149 -4.21 22.01 -6.35
C PHE A 149 -4.87 22.59 -7.61
N ARG A 150 -5.12 23.90 -7.66
CA ARG A 150 -5.79 24.56 -8.81
C ARG A 150 -5.07 24.36 -10.15
N THR A 151 -3.75 24.22 -10.12
CA THR A 151 -2.90 24.11 -11.31
C THR A 151 -2.10 22.82 -11.35
N GLU A 152 -2.31 21.93 -10.37
CA GLU A 152 -1.63 20.65 -10.33
C GLU A 152 -2.25 19.67 -11.31
N GLU A 153 -1.42 19.11 -12.17
CA GLU A 153 -1.83 18.07 -13.12
C GLU A 153 -1.21 16.73 -12.72
N LEU A 154 -2.04 15.71 -12.68
CA LEU A 154 -1.66 14.32 -12.53
C LEU A 154 -2.13 13.54 -13.75
N LEU A 155 -1.20 12.87 -14.43
CA LEU A 155 -1.54 11.89 -15.46
C LEU A 155 -1.95 10.59 -14.77
N THR A 156 -3.09 10.05 -15.15
CA THR A 156 -3.58 8.77 -14.61
C THR A 156 -3.62 7.72 -15.70
N VAL A 157 -3.24 6.49 -15.34
CA VAL A 157 -3.23 5.32 -16.21
C VAL A 157 -4.18 4.28 -15.63
N GLU A 158 -5.06 3.72 -16.45
CA GLU A 158 -5.93 2.64 -16.01
C GLU A 158 -5.09 1.40 -15.62
N PRO A 159 -5.38 0.78 -14.46
CA PRO A 159 -4.67 -0.42 -14.03
C PRO A 159 -4.70 -1.50 -15.12
N ASN A 160 -3.53 -2.03 -15.47
CA ASN A 160 -3.34 -3.08 -16.46
C ASN A 160 -3.65 -2.71 -17.92
N ASP A 161 -3.90 -1.43 -18.22
CA ASP A 161 -4.04 -0.95 -19.60
C ASP A 161 -2.67 -0.49 -20.14
N ILE A 162 -1.98 -1.40 -20.85
CA ILE A 162 -0.69 -1.14 -21.48
C ILE A 162 -0.82 -0.10 -22.58
N GLY A 163 -1.92 -0.12 -23.35
CA GLY A 163 -2.15 0.83 -24.45
C GLY A 163 -2.33 2.27 -23.94
N ASP A 164 -3.03 2.44 -22.82
CA ASP A 164 -3.15 3.74 -22.16
C ASP A 164 -1.78 4.23 -21.64
N LEU A 165 -1.01 3.35 -21.01
CA LEU A 165 0.34 3.66 -20.53
C LEU A 165 1.27 4.10 -21.68
N GLU A 166 1.32 3.36 -22.79
CA GLU A 166 2.12 3.69 -24.00
C GLU A 166 1.69 5.03 -24.61
N THR A 167 0.38 5.30 -24.61
CA THR A 167 -0.17 6.56 -25.11
C THR A 167 0.35 7.77 -24.33
N HIS A 168 0.42 7.67 -23.01
CA HIS A 168 0.95 8.75 -22.17
C HIS A 168 2.42 9.06 -22.43
N PHE A 169 3.28 8.03 -22.57
CA PHE A 169 4.69 8.23 -22.89
C PHE A 169 4.90 8.76 -24.32
N THR A 170 4.08 8.34 -25.28
CA THR A 170 4.10 8.87 -26.65
C THR A 170 3.73 10.36 -26.65
N LYS A 171 2.64 10.73 -25.96
CA LYS A 171 2.23 12.14 -25.83
C LYS A 171 3.29 12.99 -25.12
N ALA A 172 4.01 12.44 -24.14
CA ALA A 172 5.10 13.16 -23.48
C ALA A 172 6.19 13.60 -24.46
N ASP A 173 6.50 12.77 -25.45
CA ASP A 173 7.46 13.11 -26.51
C ASP A 173 6.86 14.08 -27.53
N GLU A 174 5.61 13.91 -27.95
CA GLU A 174 4.93 14.76 -28.93
C GLU A 174 4.63 16.17 -28.37
N ASP A 175 4.10 16.26 -27.17
CA ASP A 175 3.68 17.53 -26.54
C ASP A 175 4.82 18.23 -25.79
N GLY A 176 6.00 17.63 -25.71
CA GLY A 176 7.20 18.24 -25.16
C GLY A 176 7.22 18.39 -23.66
N TYR A 177 6.68 17.42 -22.89
CA TYR A 177 6.83 17.36 -21.43
C TYR A 177 7.64 16.13 -20.99
N PHE A 178 8.09 16.13 -19.73
CA PHE A 178 8.82 15.04 -19.10
C PHE A 178 7.98 14.46 -17.95
N ILE A 179 7.80 13.14 -17.96
CA ILE A 179 7.16 12.42 -16.85
C ILE A 179 8.24 12.09 -15.81
N GLU A 180 8.22 12.78 -14.66
CA GLU A 180 9.28 12.62 -13.65
C GLU A 180 9.29 11.23 -13.01
N ALA A 181 8.10 10.68 -12.78
CA ALA A 181 7.93 9.36 -12.16
C ALA A 181 6.58 8.76 -12.51
N LEU A 182 6.54 7.43 -12.53
CA LEU A 182 5.34 6.61 -12.47
C LEU A 182 5.27 5.92 -11.10
N PHE A 183 4.18 6.12 -10.38
CA PHE A 183 3.91 5.47 -9.10
C PHE A 183 2.80 4.43 -9.27
N ILE A 184 3.08 3.20 -8.86
CA ILE A 184 2.14 2.08 -8.94
C ILE A 184 2.02 1.37 -7.59
N GLU A 185 0.81 0.93 -7.26
CA GLU A 185 0.58 -0.03 -6.17
C GLU A 185 0.55 -1.43 -6.77
N PRO A 186 1.31 -2.41 -6.27
CA PRO A 186 1.32 -3.77 -6.85
C PRO A 186 -0.01 -4.50 -6.62
N VAL A 187 -0.71 -4.15 -5.55
CA VAL A 187 -2.13 -4.42 -5.33
C VAL A 187 -2.74 -3.15 -4.77
N MET A 188 -3.75 -2.64 -5.42
CA MET A 188 -4.34 -1.35 -5.06
C MET A 188 -5.11 -1.42 -3.75
N GLY A 189 -4.98 -0.38 -2.94
CA GLY A 189 -5.52 -0.35 -1.58
C GLY A 189 -6.74 0.54 -1.39
N GLU A 190 -6.81 1.68 -2.04
CA GLU A 190 -7.82 2.72 -1.78
C GLU A 190 -8.86 2.82 -2.89
N GLY A 191 -8.47 3.18 -4.09
CA GLY A 191 -9.41 3.47 -5.17
C GLY A 191 -9.99 2.22 -5.85
N ASN A 192 -9.20 1.15 -5.95
CA ASN A 192 -9.60 -0.13 -6.53
C ASN A 192 -9.13 -1.29 -5.63
N PRO A 193 -9.69 -1.45 -4.42
CA PRO A 193 -9.13 -2.35 -3.41
C PRO A 193 -9.08 -3.81 -3.87
N GLY A 194 -7.89 -4.40 -3.84
CA GLY A 194 -7.65 -5.80 -4.20
C GLY A 194 -7.24 -6.05 -5.65
N VAL A 195 -7.31 -5.03 -6.52
CA VAL A 195 -6.87 -5.14 -7.91
C VAL A 195 -5.35 -5.21 -7.97
N ALA A 196 -4.81 -6.31 -8.49
CA ALA A 196 -3.39 -6.51 -8.69
C ALA A 196 -2.95 -6.05 -10.08
N ILE A 197 -1.74 -5.47 -10.18
CA ILE A 197 -1.11 -5.26 -11.49
C ILE A 197 -0.59 -6.58 -12.03
N THR A 198 -0.67 -6.74 -13.35
CA THR A 198 -0.13 -7.93 -14.03
C THR A 198 1.37 -7.81 -14.27
N PRO A 199 2.09 -8.94 -14.39
CA PRO A 199 3.50 -8.92 -14.78
C PRO A 199 3.72 -8.19 -16.11
N GLU A 200 2.83 -8.34 -17.07
CA GLU A 200 2.90 -7.71 -18.40
C GLU A 200 2.81 -6.19 -18.29
N PHE A 201 1.88 -5.66 -17.49
CA PHE A 201 1.78 -4.23 -17.23
C PHE A 201 3.03 -3.69 -16.54
N TYR A 202 3.54 -4.42 -15.56
CA TYR A 202 4.77 -4.03 -14.86
C TYR A 202 5.98 -4.00 -15.81
N ILE A 203 6.12 -4.98 -16.70
CA ILE A 203 7.19 -5.02 -17.71
C ILE A 203 7.11 -3.77 -18.59
N ALA A 204 5.93 -3.46 -19.13
CA ALA A 204 5.73 -2.24 -19.93
C ALA A 204 6.06 -0.97 -19.14
N ALA A 205 5.61 -0.88 -17.89
CA ALA A 205 5.92 0.25 -17.02
C ALA A 205 7.43 0.41 -16.78
N ARG A 206 8.16 -0.71 -16.51
CA ARG A 206 9.60 -0.68 -16.31
C ARG A 206 10.35 -0.25 -17.57
N GLU A 207 10.00 -0.80 -18.72
CA GLU A 207 10.63 -0.49 -20.00
C GLU A 207 10.40 0.98 -20.42
N LEU A 208 9.17 1.44 -20.33
CA LEU A 208 8.81 2.82 -20.71
C LEU A 208 9.45 3.86 -19.79
N THR A 209 9.41 3.65 -18.47
CA THR A 209 10.06 4.56 -17.51
C THR A 209 11.56 4.61 -17.74
N LYS A 210 12.22 3.46 -17.93
CA LYS A 210 13.65 3.38 -18.20
C LYS A 210 14.04 4.09 -19.52
N LYS A 211 13.27 3.84 -20.58
CA LYS A 211 13.47 4.48 -21.88
C LYS A 211 13.31 6.00 -21.81
N HIS A 212 12.32 6.48 -21.07
CA HIS A 212 12.03 7.92 -20.93
C HIS A 212 12.98 8.61 -19.94
N GLY A 213 13.58 7.88 -19.01
CA GLY A 213 14.39 8.41 -17.90
C GLY A 213 13.57 8.79 -16.66
N SER A 214 12.34 8.33 -16.61
CA SER A 214 11.44 8.47 -15.45
C SER A 214 11.84 7.53 -14.34
N VAL A 215 11.50 7.88 -13.10
CA VAL A 215 11.63 6.99 -11.95
C VAL A 215 10.39 6.09 -11.84
N LEU A 216 10.58 4.79 -11.61
CA LEU A 216 9.52 3.86 -11.24
C LEU A 216 9.54 3.61 -9.73
N LEU A 217 8.48 4.02 -9.04
CA LEU A 217 8.22 3.68 -7.64
C LEU A 217 7.10 2.65 -7.56
N VAL A 218 7.35 1.56 -6.84
CA VAL A 218 6.30 0.64 -6.39
C VAL A 218 5.95 0.97 -4.94
N ASP A 219 4.67 1.27 -4.71
CA ASP A 219 4.13 1.56 -3.39
C ASP A 219 3.47 0.30 -2.81
N SER A 220 4.25 -0.45 -2.03
CA SER A 220 3.83 -1.67 -1.33
C SER A 220 3.36 -1.40 0.11
N ILE A 221 3.05 -0.16 0.46
CA ILE A 221 2.65 0.23 1.82
C ILE A 221 1.43 -0.56 2.29
N GLN A 222 0.42 -0.74 1.47
CA GLN A 222 -0.76 -1.52 1.82
C GLN A 222 -0.66 -2.98 1.40
N ALA A 223 -0.09 -3.25 0.23
CA ALA A 223 0.01 -4.58 -0.35
C ALA A 223 1.06 -5.47 0.33
N GLY A 224 2.15 -4.92 0.82
CA GLY A 224 3.28 -5.66 1.36
C GLY A 224 2.89 -6.65 2.47
N LEU A 225 3.37 -7.87 2.38
CA LEU A 225 3.02 -9.07 3.14
C LEU A 225 1.57 -9.53 2.94
N ARG A 226 0.62 -8.62 2.99
CA ARG A 226 -0.82 -8.88 3.04
C ARG A 226 -1.38 -9.55 1.79
N SER A 227 -0.88 -9.19 0.62
CA SER A 227 -1.46 -9.63 -0.65
C SER A 227 -0.94 -11.00 -1.11
N THR A 228 0.34 -11.28 -0.94
CA THR A 228 0.96 -12.52 -1.43
C THR A 228 1.73 -13.29 -0.35
N GLY A 229 1.84 -12.73 0.85
CA GLY A 229 2.71 -13.22 1.90
C GLY A 229 4.16 -12.70 1.78
N TYR A 230 4.49 -11.97 0.72
CA TYR A 230 5.81 -11.36 0.51
C TYR A 230 5.75 -9.84 0.65
N LEU A 231 6.85 -9.26 1.14
CA LEU A 231 6.93 -7.82 1.36
C LEU A 231 7.06 -7.04 0.04
N SER A 232 7.90 -7.52 -0.87
CA SER A 232 8.27 -6.84 -2.11
C SER A 232 7.57 -7.43 -3.32
N VAL A 233 7.24 -6.58 -4.29
CA VAL A 233 6.64 -6.95 -5.57
C VAL A 233 7.52 -7.94 -6.35
N ILE A 234 8.84 -7.86 -6.24
CA ILE A 234 9.76 -8.75 -6.98
C ILE A 234 9.66 -10.21 -6.53
N ASP A 235 9.08 -10.47 -5.38
CA ASP A 235 8.83 -11.82 -4.87
C ASP A 235 7.42 -12.34 -5.20
N TYR A 236 6.58 -11.53 -5.86
CA TYR A 236 5.23 -11.94 -6.23
C TYR A 236 5.25 -13.01 -7.33
N PRO A 237 4.28 -13.92 -7.36
CA PRO A 237 4.15 -14.90 -8.44
C PRO A 237 4.13 -14.23 -9.82
N GLY A 238 5.07 -14.62 -10.69
CA GLY A 238 5.25 -14.05 -12.02
C GLY A 238 6.20 -12.85 -12.10
N PHE A 239 6.69 -12.33 -10.97
CA PHE A 239 7.63 -11.19 -10.95
C PHE A 239 9.08 -11.59 -10.63
N GLN A 240 9.34 -12.84 -10.27
CA GLN A 240 10.63 -13.28 -9.72
C GLN A 240 11.85 -13.07 -10.63
N ASN A 241 11.62 -12.99 -11.95
CA ASN A 241 12.67 -12.78 -12.95
C ASN A 241 12.58 -11.40 -13.62
N LEU A 242 11.74 -10.49 -13.11
CA LEU A 242 11.56 -9.16 -13.67
C LEU A 242 12.57 -8.17 -13.08
N GLU A 243 12.92 -7.15 -13.84
CA GLU A 243 13.77 -6.07 -13.35
C GLU A 243 13.08 -5.32 -12.21
N ALA A 244 13.80 -5.08 -11.11
CA ALA A 244 13.25 -4.34 -9.96
C ALA A 244 12.88 -2.89 -10.30
N PRO A 245 11.93 -2.28 -9.57
CA PRO A 245 11.68 -0.85 -9.66
C PRO A 245 12.89 -0.07 -9.14
N ASP A 246 12.99 1.21 -9.47
CA ASP A 246 14.06 2.07 -8.93
C ASP A 246 13.97 2.19 -7.41
N MET A 247 12.75 2.28 -6.93
CA MET A 247 12.44 2.37 -5.50
C MET A 247 11.18 1.56 -5.16
N GLU A 248 11.13 1.04 -3.93
CA GLU A 248 9.91 0.44 -3.38
C GLU A 248 9.73 0.90 -1.92
N THR A 249 8.49 1.12 -1.50
CA THR A 249 8.19 1.63 -0.16
C THR A 249 7.25 0.71 0.61
N TYR A 250 7.51 0.56 1.93
CA TYR A 250 6.80 -0.32 2.84
C TYR A 250 6.41 0.39 4.13
N SER A 251 5.26 0.03 4.72
CA SER A 251 4.80 0.48 6.03
C SER A 251 3.71 -0.47 6.56
N LYS A 252 2.69 0.02 7.19
CA LYS A 252 1.47 -0.71 7.64
C LYS A 252 1.80 -2.09 8.24
N ALA A 253 1.65 -3.18 7.48
CA ALA A 253 1.92 -4.53 7.99
C ALA A 253 3.34 -4.69 8.54
N LEU A 254 4.33 -4.00 7.97
CA LEU A 254 5.73 -4.03 8.42
C LEU A 254 5.91 -3.50 9.86
N ASN A 255 5.04 -2.62 10.33
CA ASN A 255 5.05 -2.12 11.70
C ASN A 255 3.94 -2.71 12.59
N ALA A 256 3.13 -3.60 12.02
CA ALA A 256 1.99 -4.27 12.65
C ALA A 256 1.00 -3.30 13.35
N GLY A 257 0.99 -2.02 12.97
CA GLY A 257 0.18 -0.99 13.61
C GLY A 257 0.61 -0.63 15.04
N GLN A 258 1.76 -1.12 15.51
CA GLN A 258 2.21 -0.96 16.90
C GLN A 258 3.07 0.29 17.11
N TYR A 259 3.83 0.69 16.10
CA TYR A 259 4.70 1.87 16.20
C TYR A 259 4.95 2.47 14.81
N PRO A 260 5.07 3.81 14.69
CA PRO A 260 5.34 4.46 13.41
C PRO A 260 6.65 3.97 12.78
N LEU A 261 6.55 3.37 11.59
CA LEU A 261 7.68 2.95 10.77
C LEU A 261 7.25 2.86 9.31
N SER A 262 8.09 3.37 8.43
CA SER A 262 8.08 3.06 7.01
C SER A 262 9.51 2.92 6.49
N ILE A 263 9.67 2.24 5.38
CA ILE A 263 10.97 2.02 4.72
C ILE A 263 10.85 2.45 3.26
N LEU A 264 11.84 3.21 2.79
CA LEU A 264 12.11 3.37 1.37
C LEU A 264 13.32 2.52 1.00
N ALA A 265 13.12 1.55 0.13
CA ALA A 265 14.17 0.73 -0.46
C ALA A 265 14.59 1.32 -1.81
N MET A 266 15.89 1.40 -2.08
CA MET A 266 16.45 2.02 -3.27
C MET A 266 17.48 1.10 -3.93
N THR A 267 17.41 1.00 -5.25
CA THR A 267 18.49 0.41 -6.05
C THR A 267 19.75 1.29 -5.99
N PRO A 268 20.93 0.77 -6.34
CA PRO A 268 22.14 1.58 -6.42
C PRO A 268 21.94 2.86 -7.25
N GLY A 269 21.34 2.76 -8.43
CA GLY A 269 21.09 3.92 -9.30
C GLY A 269 20.18 4.97 -8.68
N ALA A 270 19.09 4.56 -8.05
CA ALA A 270 18.19 5.50 -7.35
C ALA A 270 18.88 6.16 -6.15
N SER A 271 19.72 5.43 -5.42
CA SER A 271 20.45 5.98 -4.27
C SER A 271 21.47 7.07 -4.66
N GLU A 272 22.03 7.00 -5.86
CA GLU A 272 22.92 8.03 -6.40
C GLU A 272 22.22 9.37 -6.69
N LEU A 273 20.90 9.36 -6.84
CA LEU A 273 20.09 10.56 -7.02
C LEU A 273 19.82 11.29 -5.69
N TYR A 274 19.96 10.62 -4.56
CA TYR A 274 19.75 11.25 -3.26
C TYR A 274 20.76 12.37 -3.02
N ARG A 275 20.31 13.50 -2.50
CA ARG A 275 21.16 14.63 -2.16
C ARG A 275 21.01 14.98 -0.69
N LYS A 276 22.11 15.23 -0.01
CA LYS A 276 22.11 15.67 1.40
C LYS A 276 21.25 16.94 1.54
N GLY A 277 20.31 16.91 2.48
CA GLY A 277 19.45 18.04 2.80
C GLY A 277 18.15 18.15 2.00
N ILE A 278 17.87 17.21 1.06
CA ILE A 278 16.59 17.23 0.34
C ILE A 278 15.41 16.78 1.23
N TYR A 279 15.69 16.04 2.28
CA TYR A 279 14.70 15.63 3.28
C TYR A 279 15.38 15.45 4.64
N GLY A 280 14.65 15.70 5.72
CA GLY A 280 15.09 15.44 7.08
C GLY A 280 13.91 15.49 8.06
N ASN A 281 13.97 14.60 9.06
CA ASN A 281 13.03 14.56 10.17
C ASN A 281 13.77 14.02 11.41
N THR A 282 13.72 14.73 12.51
CA THR A 282 14.45 14.39 13.74
C THR A 282 14.08 13.02 14.30
N MET A 283 12.84 12.57 14.12
CA MET A 283 12.31 11.33 14.69
C MET A 283 12.50 10.10 13.79
N THR A 284 13.12 10.25 12.63
CA THR A 284 13.41 9.11 11.73
C THR A 284 14.54 8.25 12.26
N ALA A 285 14.64 7.03 11.75
CA ALA A 285 15.60 6.01 12.20
C ALA A 285 15.53 5.69 13.70
N ASN A 286 14.31 5.74 14.27
CA ASN A 286 14.06 5.40 15.67
C ASN A 286 14.40 3.91 15.92
N PRO A 287 15.36 3.60 16.82
CA PRO A 287 15.79 2.21 17.05
C PRO A 287 14.65 1.29 17.50
N ARG A 288 13.69 1.81 18.27
CA ARG A 288 12.52 1.05 18.73
C ARG A 288 11.62 0.65 17.55
N ALA A 289 11.37 1.58 16.64
CA ALA A 289 10.61 1.30 15.43
C ALA A 289 11.28 0.22 14.55
N MET A 290 12.61 0.31 14.42
CA MET A 290 13.39 -0.65 13.61
C MET A 290 13.43 -2.05 14.23
N ASP A 291 13.51 -2.17 15.56
CA ASP A 291 13.39 -3.47 16.24
C ASP A 291 11.99 -4.10 16.07
N ILE A 292 10.95 -3.27 16.02
CA ILE A 292 9.57 -3.73 15.70
C ILE A 292 9.50 -4.27 14.28
N GLY A 293 10.01 -3.55 13.29
CA GLY A 293 10.06 -4.03 11.90
C GLY A 293 10.80 -5.37 11.77
N THR A 294 11.92 -5.53 12.47
CA THR A 294 12.65 -6.80 12.54
C THR A 294 11.79 -7.90 13.14
N ALA A 295 11.14 -7.64 14.28
CA ALA A 295 10.27 -8.63 14.93
C ALA A 295 9.09 -9.04 14.06
N VAL A 296 8.50 -8.11 13.30
CA VAL A 296 7.43 -8.41 12.32
C VAL A 296 7.94 -9.37 11.25
N LEU A 297 9.08 -9.08 10.64
CA LEU A 297 9.65 -9.93 9.58
C LEU A 297 10.02 -11.33 10.10
N ASP A 298 10.51 -11.43 11.33
CA ASP A 298 10.82 -12.72 11.97
C ASP A 298 9.56 -13.55 12.28
N MET A 299 8.37 -12.94 12.37
CA MET A 299 7.09 -13.62 12.56
C MET A 299 6.47 -14.14 11.24
N VAL A 300 6.94 -13.69 10.08
CA VAL A 300 6.38 -14.10 8.78
C VAL A 300 6.95 -15.46 8.37
N THR A 301 6.32 -16.51 8.87
CA THR A 301 6.68 -17.91 8.56
C THR A 301 6.07 -18.40 7.24
N PRO A 302 6.54 -19.52 6.67
CA PRO A 302 5.91 -20.16 5.50
C PRO A 302 4.41 -20.45 5.71
N GLU A 303 4.00 -20.83 6.92
CA GLU A 303 2.61 -21.13 7.28
C GLU A 303 1.76 -19.84 7.22
N ILE A 304 2.28 -18.72 7.71
CA ILE A 304 1.62 -17.41 7.62
C ILE A 304 1.44 -17.02 6.16
N ARG A 305 2.50 -17.13 5.33
CA ARG A 305 2.42 -16.82 3.89
C ARG A 305 1.36 -17.68 3.19
N LYS A 306 1.36 -18.98 3.48
CA LYS A 306 0.36 -19.94 2.95
C LYS A 306 -1.05 -19.53 3.37
N ASN A 307 -1.27 -19.22 4.66
CA ASN A 307 -2.59 -18.83 5.16
C ASN A 307 -3.11 -17.55 4.49
N ILE A 308 -2.25 -16.54 4.28
CA ILE A 308 -2.61 -15.30 3.57
C ILE A 308 -3.19 -15.62 2.18
N VAL A 309 -2.52 -16.50 1.43
CA VAL A 309 -2.95 -16.86 0.06
C VAL A 309 -4.22 -17.71 0.08
N GLU A 310 -4.26 -18.73 0.92
CA GLU A 310 -5.41 -19.68 0.98
C GLU A 310 -6.67 -18.99 1.49
N ARG A 311 -6.57 -18.23 2.58
CA ARG A 311 -7.73 -17.49 3.11
C ARG A 311 -8.19 -16.40 2.17
N GLY A 312 -7.26 -15.71 1.49
CA GLY A 312 -7.59 -14.73 0.47
C GLY A 312 -8.44 -15.34 -0.67
N LYS A 313 -8.02 -16.48 -1.19
CA LYS A 313 -8.81 -17.23 -2.20
C LYS A 313 -10.20 -17.60 -1.67
N GLU A 314 -10.28 -18.14 -0.47
CA GLU A 314 -11.54 -18.52 0.17
C GLU A 314 -12.48 -17.32 0.31
N PHE A 315 -11.99 -16.16 0.72
CA PHE A 315 -12.79 -14.94 0.80
C PHE A 315 -13.35 -14.54 -0.58
N VAL A 316 -12.50 -14.45 -1.60
CA VAL A 316 -12.92 -14.06 -2.95
C VAL A 316 -13.94 -15.05 -3.52
N GLU A 317 -13.71 -16.36 -3.38
CA GLU A 317 -14.63 -17.39 -3.84
C GLU A 317 -16.00 -17.29 -3.15
N LYS A 318 -16.01 -17.12 -1.82
CA LYS A 318 -17.25 -16.98 -1.05
C LYS A 318 -17.98 -15.67 -1.35
N LEU A 319 -17.27 -14.55 -1.55
CA LEU A 319 -17.89 -13.29 -1.95
C LEU A 319 -18.48 -13.36 -3.36
N LYS A 320 -17.81 -14.04 -4.31
CA LYS A 320 -18.36 -14.29 -5.65
C LYS A 320 -19.59 -15.17 -5.60
N ALA A 321 -19.58 -16.23 -4.79
CA ALA A 321 -20.78 -17.05 -4.59
C ALA A 321 -21.92 -16.22 -3.97
N LEU A 322 -21.61 -15.36 -3.00
CA LEU A 322 -22.58 -14.47 -2.38
C LEU A 322 -23.15 -13.44 -3.38
N SER A 323 -22.33 -12.91 -4.30
CA SER A 323 -22.82 -11.98 -5.33
C SER A 323 -23.86 -12.62 -6.25
N VAL A 324 -23.69 -13.91 -6.55
CA VAL A 324 -24.68 -14.69 -7.31
C VAL A 324 -25.97 -14.91 -6.50
N GLU A 325 -25.82 -15.29 -5.22
CA GLU A 325 -26.94 -15.50 -4.29
C GLU A 325 -27.80 -14.24 -4.11
N LEU A 326 -27.15 -13.07 -4.05
CA LEU A 326 -27.81 -11.78 -3.78
C LEU A 326 -28.22 -10.99 -5.03
N GLU A 327 -28.27 -11.64 -6.20
CA GLU A 327 -28.89 -11.16 -7.45
C GLU A 327 -28.52 -9.72 -7.86
N GLY A 328 -27.21 -9.40 -7.84
CA GLY A 328 -26.68 -8.10 -8.29
C GLY A 328 -26.52 -7.02 -7.22
N ALA A 329 -26.81 -7.32 -5.96
CA ALA A 329 -26.51 -6.41 -4.84
C ALA A 329 -25.00 -6.18 -4.64
N ILE A 330 -24.17 -7.15 -5.04
CA ILE A 330 -22.71 -7.03 -5.14
C ILE A 330 -22.36 -7.07 -6.62
N THR A 331 -21.86 -5.97 -7.16
CA THR A 331 -21.61 -5.78 -8.59
C THR A 331 -20.23 -6.26 -9.02
N ASN A 332 -19.24 -6.21 -8.11
CA ASN A 332 -17.88 -6.69 -8.38
C ASN A 332 -17.24 -7.22 -7.10
N VAL A 333 -16.31 -8.17 -7.27
CA VAL A 333 -15.48 -8.73 -6.20
C VAL A 333 -14.05 -8.79 -6.68
N GLU A 334 -13.17 -8.07 -5.99
CA GLU A 334 -11.74 -8.04 -6.24
C GLU A 334 -10.97 -8.49 -5.01
N GLY A 335 -9.81 -9.10 -5.21
CA GLY A 335 -8.97 -9.47 -4.08
C GLY A 335 -7.69 -10.19 -4.45
N THR A 336 -6.65 -9.88 -3.69
CA THR A 336 -5.34 -10.53 -3.74
C THR A 336 -4.89 -10.79 -2.31
N GLY A 337 -4.86 -12.05 -1.92
CA GLY A 337 -4.60 -12.45 -0.54
C GLY A 337 -5.61 -11.80 0.43
N LEU A 338 -5.11 -11.25 1.53
CA LEU A 338 -5.92 -10.61 2.56
C LEU A 338 -6.09 -9.08 2.34
N LEU A 339 -6.18 -8.66 1.10
CA LEU A 339 -6.60 -7.35 0.64
C LEU A 339 -7.67 -7.57 -0.43
N PHE A 340 -8.93 -7.44 -0.05
CA PHE A 340 -10.06 -7.74 -0.94
C PHE A 340 -11.23 -6.80 -0.67
N SER A 341 -12.16 -6.76 -1.62
CA SER A 341 -13.34 -5.89 -1.57
C SER A 341 -14.53 -6.52 -2.28
N CYS A 342 -15.71 -6.01 -1.95
CA CYS A 342 -16.91 -6.19 -2.73
C CYS A 342 -17.56 -4.84 -3.01
N GLU A 343 -17.78 -4.54 -4.27
CA GLU A 343 -18.49 -3.35 -4.71
C GLU A 343 -20.00 -3.57 -4.61
N LEU A 344 -20.70 -2.57 -4.16
CA LEU A 344 -22.14 -2.61 -3.91
C LEU A 344 -22.89 -1.88 -5.04
N ASP A 345 -24.05 -2.43 -5.39
CA ASP A 345 -25.00 -1.75 -6.24
C ASP A 345 -25.35 -0.36 -5.66
N PRO A 346 -25.60 0.67 -6.48
CA PRO A 346 -25.95 2.02 -6.02
C PRO A 346 -27.15 2.14 -5.07
N HIS A 347 -28.00 1.11 -4.99
CA HIS A 347 -29.06 1.04 -3.97
C HIS A 347 -28.55 0.86 -2.55
N PHE A 348 -27.27 0.55 -2.39
CA PHE A 348 -26.58 0.45 -1.10
C PHE A 348 -25.53 1.55 -1.00
N LYS A 349 -25.20 1.90 0.23
CA LYS A 349 -24.17 2.88 0.54
C LYS A 349 -23.08 2.22 1.37
N ALA A 350 -21.86 2.15 0.82
CA ALA A 350 -20.75 1.54 1.55
C ALA A 350 -20.31 2.39 2.75
N TYR A 351 -20.33 3.73 2.62
CA TYR A 351 -19.74 4.66 3.60
C TYR A 351 -20.70 5.79 4.01
N GLY A 352 -20.49 6.32 5.23
CA GLY A 352 -21.16 7.47 5.81
C GLY A 352 -22.35 7.07 6.69
N THR A 353 -23.25 8.01 6.95
CA THR A 353 -24.45 7.77 7.74
C THR A 353 -25.39 6.81 7.00
N ASP A 354 -25.99 5.89 7.74
CA ASP A 354 -26.90 4.86 7.18
C ASP A 354 -26.21 4.02 6.09
N SER A 355 -24.97 3.61 6.34
CA SER A 355 -24.18 2.79 5.41
C SER A 355 -24.05 1.34 5.89
N LEU A 356 -23.68 0.45 4.96
CA LEU A 356 -23.40 -0.94 5.31
C LEU A 356 -22.13 -1.10 6.17
N GLU A 357 -21.13 -0.22 6.04
CA GLU A 357 -19.99 -0.17 6.95
C GLU A 357 -20.42 0.09 8.39
N GLU A 358 -21.28 1.08 8.62
CA GLU A 358 -21.83 1.40 9.94
C GLU A 358 -22.68 0.25 10.48
N PHE A 359 -23.56 -0.31 9.65
CA PHE A 359 -24.41 -1.45 10.02
C PHE A 359 -23.57 -2.66 10.44
N MET A 360 -22.57 -3.06 9.66
CA MET A 360 -21.70 -4.19 9.98
C MET A 360 -20.94 -3.96 11.30
N ARG A 361 -20.44 -2.74 11.51
CA ARG A 361 -19.78 -2.37 12.78
C ARG A 361 -20.72 -2.53 13.97
N MET A 362 -21.98 -2.11 13.84
CA MET A 362 -22.99 -2.31 14.89
C MET A 362 -23.34 -3.79 15.12
N LYS A 363 -23.10 -4.66 14.13
CA LYS A 363 -23.27 -6.11 14.22
C LYS A 363 -22.00 -6.85 14.60
N GLY A 364 -20.94 -6.15 15.00
CA GLY A 364 -19.72 -6.73 15.53
C GLY A 364 -18.63 -7.04 14.50
N ILE A 365 -18.73 -6.50 13.27
CA ILE A 365 -17.70 -6.62 12.25
C ILE A 365 -17.19 -5.24 11.84
N GLY A 366 -15.94 -4.93 12.17
CA GLY A 366 -15.24 -3.76 11.66
C GLY A 366 -14.82 -3.98 10.22
N VAL A 367 -15.20 -3.07 9.34
CA VAL A 367 -14.83 -3.02 7.93
C VAL A 367 -14.63 -1.56 7.54
N VAL A 368 -13.93 -1.29 6.45
CA VAL A 368 -13.79 0.06 5.89
C VAL A 368 -14.25 0.09 4.45
N HIS A 369 -14.56 1.29 3.97
CA HIS A 369 -14.86 1.51 2.55
C HIS A 369 -13.60 1.66 1.70
N GLY A 370 -13.76 1.58 0.40
CA GLY A 370 -12.77 1.87 -0.63
C GLY A 370 -13.43 1.93 -2.00
N GLY A 371 -12.68 2.32 -3.02
CA GLY A 371 -13.24 2.48 -4.36
C GLY A 371 -14.40 3.46 -4.39
N GLU A 372 -15.24 3.32 -5.39
CA GLU A 372 -16.42 4.18 -5.54
C GLU A 372 -17.51 3.85 -4.50
N ASN A 373 -17.84 2.57 -4.33
CA ASN A 373 -18.87 2.11 -3.40
C ASN A 373 -18.58 0.69 -2.87
N SER A 374 -17.36 0.42 -2.41
CA SER A 374 -16.95 -0.90 -1.97
C SER A 374 -16.76 -1.03 -0.48
N LEU A 375 -17.10 -2.18 0.09
CA LEU A 375 -16.62 -2.65 1.37
C LEU A 375 -15.23 -3.27 1.16
N ARG A 376 -14.23 -2.79 1.90
CA ARG A 376 -12.84 -3.25 1.84
C ARG A 376 -12.45 -3.96 3.12
N PHE A 377 -11.75 -5.08 2.98
CA PHE A 377 -11.39 -5.97 4.08
C PHE A 377 -9.88 -6.17 4.13
N THR A 378 -9.32 -6.05 5.32
CA THR A 378 -7.91 -6.29 5.61
C THR A 378 -7.76 -7.09 6.92
N PRO A 379 -8.24 -8.34 7.00
CA PRO A 379 -8.18 -9.15 8.22
C PRO A 379 -6.73 -9.47 8.61
N HIS A 380 -6.55 -9.99 9.83
CA HIS A 380 -5.25 -10.41 10.32
C HIS A 380 -4.73 -11.65 9.58
N PHE A 381 -3.42 -11.87 9.58
CA PHE A 381 -2.75 -12.91 8.78
C PHE A 381 -3.09 -14.35 9.20
N GLN A 382 -3.52 -14.53 10.45
CA GLN A 382 -3.88 -15.83 11.01
C GLN A 382 -5.40 -16.07 11.00
N VAL A 383 -6.15 -15.34 10.16
CA VAL A 383 -7.59 -15.49 10.02
C VAL A 383 -7.93 -16.97 9.69
N THR A 384 -8.92 -17.51 10.38
CA THR A 384 -9.38 -18.91 10.19
C THR A 384 -10.54 -18.98 9.21
N SER A 385 -10.87 -20.20 8.74
CA SER A 385 -12.01 -20.42 7.86
C SER A 385 -13.34 -20.08 8.53
N GLU A 386 -13.45 -20.33 9.85
CA GLU A 386 -14.63 -19.94 10.64
C GLU A 386 -14.79 -18.42 10.73
N GLU A 387 -13.69 -17.69 10.85
CA GLU A 387 -13.71 -16.22 10.81
C GLU A 387 -14.08 -15.71 9.41
N VAL A 388 -13.63 -16.39 8.34
CA VAL A 388 -14.09 -16.10 6.98
C VAL A 388 -15.60 -16.24 6.87
N ASP A 389 -16.16 -17.35 7.35
CA ASP A 389 -17.62 -17.59 7.35
C ASP A 389 -18.38 -16.54 8.16
N LEU A 390 -17.85 -16.16 9.32
CA LEU A 390 -18.42 -15.08 10.14
C LEU A 390 -18.53 -13.77 9.35
N ILE A 391 -17.46 -13.36 8.67
CA ILE A 391 -17.41 -12.11 7.91
C ILE A 391 -18.37 -12.19 6.71
N ILE A 392 -18.35 -13.26 5.94
CA ILE A 392 -19.23 -13.47 4.77
C ILE A 392 -20.70 -13.46 5.19
N ASN A 393 -21.05 -14.13 6.29
CA ASN A 393 -22.41 -14.13 6.83
C ASN A 393 -22.87 -12.73 7.27
N GLN A 394 -21.96 -11.89 7.77
CA GLN A 394 -22.32 -10.50 8.10
C GLN A 394 -22.45 -9.61 6.86
N VAL A 395 -21.69 -9.84 5.80
CA VAL A 395 -21.92 -9.17 4.50
C VAL A 395 -23.31 -9.53 3.97
N ARG A 396 -23.67 -10.84 3.96
CA ARG A 396 -25.02 -11.31 3.59
C ARG A 396 -26.09 -10.62 4.43
N ASN A 397 -25.95 -10.61 5.74
CA ASN A 397 -26.90 -9.97 6.64
C ASN A 397 -27.02 -8.45 6.38
N ALA A 398 -25.92 -7.78 6.13
CA ALA A 398 -25.90 -6.34 5.84
C ALA A 398 -26.66 -6.01 4.54
N VAL A 399 -26.48 -6.79 3.49
CA VAL A 399 -27.22 -6.60 2.23
C VAL A 399 -28.70 -6.90 2.38
N LEU A 400 -29.07 -7.97 3.11
CA LEU A 400 -30.47 -8.39 3.24
C LEU A 400 -31.28 -7.55 4.23
N THR A 401 -30.66 -7.03 5.26
CA THR A 401 -31.37 -6.37 6.38
C THR A 401 -30.83 -5.00 6.77
N GLY A 402 -29.74 -4.57 6.15
CA GLY A 402 -29.12 -3.26 6.38
C GLY A 402 -29.85 -2.13 5.68
N PRO A 403 -29.39 -0.88 5.90
CA PRO A 403 -29.95 0.29 5.25
C PRO A 403 -29.75 0.26 3.75
N GLN A 404 -30.76 0.75 3.01
CA GLN A 404 -30.68 0.99 1.58
C GLN A 404 -30.55 2.49 1.33
N ALA A 405 -29.86 2.86 0.26
CA ALA A 405 -29.83 4.25 -0.20
C ALA A 405 -31.23 4.65 -0.68
N GLY A 406 -31.80 5.70 -0.06
CA GLY A 406 -33.12 6.20 -0.39
C GLY A 406 -33.15 6.99 -1.70
#